data_702289684d84752d20c928265a69b07d
#
_entry.id   702289684d84752d20c928265a69b07d
#
_cell.length_a   1.000
_cell.length_b   1.000
_cell.length_c   1.000
_cell.angle_alpha   90.00
_cell.angle_beta   90.00
_cell.angle_gamma   90.00
#
_symmetry.space_group_name_H-M   'P 1'
#
loop_
_entity.id
_entity.type
_entity.pdbx_description
1 polymer ?
#
loop_
_entity_poly.entity_id
_entity_poly.type
_entity_poly.pdbx_seq_one_letter_code
_entity_poly.pdbx_strand_id
1 'polypeptide(L)'
;MKDINTIIESAEVKLKEKYSYTNPHLIPKIEKVVIHRGLGEALTNSAVLEKTFELFYAITGQKPVFSRAKKSISNFKLREGQIVGCKVTLRSKKMLNFLNNLIYLSLPKIRDFRGISKKGCDNFGNFSFGIKDDSIFPESNTELDRLRGMDVTICTTSRSKEELLFYLECIGIPFKV
;
A
#
# COMPACT_ATOMS: atom_id res chain seq x y z
N MET A 1 20.15 -1.90 -8.95
CA MET A 1 18.69 -2.07 -8.81
C MET A 1 18.07 -1.91 -10.18
N LYS A 2 17.20 -2.81 -10.61
CA LYS A 2 16.44 -2.61 -11.85
C LYS A 2 15.43 -1.49 -11.60
N ASP A 3 15.34 -0.53 -12.53
CA ASP A 3 14.35 0.53 -12.41
C ASP A 3 12.95 -0.05 -12.53
N ILE A 4 12.07 0.32 -11.61
CA ILE A 4 10.69 -0.20 -11.58
C ILE A 4 9.95 0.13 -12.88
N ASN A 5 10.32 1.21 -13.57
CA ASN A 5 9.76 1.56 -14.87
C ASN A 5 10.02 0.47 -15.92
N THR A 6 11.27 -0.02 -16.01
CA THR A 6 11.63 -1.09 -16.96
C THR A 6 10.93 -2.39 -16.65
N ILE A 7 10.65 -2.65 -15.36
CA ILE A 7 9.90 -3.83 -14.93
C ILE A 7 8.42 -3.70 -15.33
N ILE A 8 7.81 -2.54 -15.13
CA ILE A 8 6.43 -2.26 -15.53
C ILE A 8 6.28 -2.39 -17.05
N GLU A 9 7.20 -1.81 -17.83
CA GLU A 9 7.20 -1.96 -19.29
C GLU A 9 7.29 -3.43 -19.71
N SER A 10 8.19 -4.19 -19.09
CA SER A 10 8.30 -5.64 -19.35
C SER A 10 7.06 -6.43 -18.96
N ALA A 11 6.37 -6.02 -17.89
CA ALA A 11 5.12 -6.62 -17.45
C ALA A 11 3.97 -6.32 -18.44
N GLU A 12 3.90 -5.10 -18.98
CA GLU A 12 2.93 -4.73 -20.02
C GLU A 12 3.10 -5.57 -21.29
N VAL A 13 4.35 -5.85 -21.71
CA VAL A 13 4.65 -6.72 -22.85
C VAL A 13 4.15 -8.15 -22.62
N LYS A 14 4.48 -8.74 -21.45
CA LYS A 14 4.02 -10.08 -21.07
C LYS A 14 2.50 -10.20 -20.98
N LEU A 15 1.83 -9.17 -20.49
CA LEU A 15 0.37 -9.11 -20.46
C LEU A 15 -0.22 -9.10 -21.86
N LYS A 16 0.37 -8.29 -22.76
CA LYS A 16 -0.07 -8.22 -24.16
C LYS A 16 0.05 -9.57 -24.86
N GLU A 17 1.13 -10.30 -24.63
CA GLU A 17 1.34 -11.63 -25.18
C GLU A 17 0.31 -12.66 -24.64
N LYS A 18 0.07 -12.64 -23.32
CA LYS A 18 -0.82 -13.62 -22.67
C LYS A 18 -2.30 -13.40 -22.97
N TYR A 19 -2.76 -12.14 -22.97
CA TYR A 19 -4.19 -11.80 -23.11
C TYR A 19 -4.56 -11.25 -24.48
N SER A 20 -3.59 -11.12 -25.42
CA SER A 20 -3.81 -10.70 -26.82
C SER A 20 -4.66 -9.44 -26.97
N TYR A 21 -4.34 -8.38 -26.17
CA TYR A 21 -5.09 -7.12 -26.22
C TYR A 21 -5.05 -6.49 -27.62
N THR A 22 -6.21 -6.23 -28.19
CA THR A 22 -6.35 -5.54 -29.47
C THR A 22 -6.02 -4.05 -29.36
N ASN A 23 -6.35 -3.44 -28.19
CA ASN A 23 -6.11 -2.03 -27.94
C ASN A 23 -5.05 -1.85 -26.82
N PRO A 24 -3.93 -1.12 -27.05
CA PRO A 24 -2.91 -0.87 -26.04
C PRO A 24 -3.42 -0.17 -24.78
N HIS A 25 -4.50 0.60 -24.88
CA HIS A 25 -5.09 1.28 -23.73
C HIS A 25 -5.89 0.37 -22.79
N LEU A 26 -6.16 -0.88 -23.19
CA LEU A 26 -6.79 -1.88 -22.33
C LEU A 26 -5.82 -2.60 -21.41
N ILE A 27 -4.51 -2.46 -21.63
CA ILE A 27 -3.48 -3.06 -20.78
C ILE A 27 -3.57 -2.48 -19.38
N PRO A 28 -3.66 -3.31 -18.32
CA PRO A 28 -3.75 -2.85 -16.95
C PRO A 28 -2.56 -1.98 -16.54
N LYS A 29 -2.86 -0.90 -15.83
CA LYS A 29 -1.85 0.02 -15.26
C LYS A 29 -2.13 0.28 -13.80
N ILE A 30 -1.09 0.54 -13.02
CA ILE A 30 -1.26 1.02 -11.64
C ILE A 30 -1.68 2.49 -11.70
N GLU A 31 -2.83 2.78 -11.12
CA GLU A 31 -3.37 4.13 -11.08
C GLU A 31 -2.90 4.91 -9.85
N LYS A 32 -2.95 4.25 -8.69
CA LYS A 32 -2.57 4.82 -7.39
C LYS A 32 -2.24 3.73 -6.38
N VAL A 33 -1.48 4.12 -5.36
CA VAL A 33 -1.27 3.33 -4.15
C VAL A 33 -1.79 4.14 -2.97
N VAL A 34 -2.62 3.52 -2.15
CA VAL A 34 -3.15 4.11 -0.92
C VAL A 34 -2.55 3.39 0.26
N ILE A 35 -1.94 4.15 1.16
CA ILE A 35 -1.41 3.66 2.42
C ILE A 35 -2.30 4.22 3.52
N HIS A 36 -2.76 3.35 4.41
CA HIS A 36 -3.65 3.72 5.50
C HIS A 36 -3.18 3.10 6.81
N ARG A 37 -3.41 3.82 7.92
CA ARG A 37 -3.24 3.32 9.28
C ARG A 37 -4.39 3.78 10.14
N GLY A 38 -5.06 2.82 10.78
CA GLY A 38 -6.03 3.09 11.84
C GLY A 38 -5.31 3.47 13.13
N LEU A 39 -5.75 4.53 13.79
CA LEU A 39 -5.16 5.09 15.01
C LEU A 39 -6.23 5.20 16.11
N GLY A 40 -6.80 4.07 16.51
CA GLY A 40 -7.78 4.05 17.61
C GLY A 40 -7.23 4.58 18.94
N GLU A 41 -5.93 4.38 19.20
CA GLU A 41 -5.24 4.89 20.39
C GLU A 41 -5.02 6.41 20.35
N ALA A 42 -5.12 7.03 19.20
CA ALA A 42 -4.95 8.48 19.04
C ALA A 42 -6.04 9.31 19.75
N LEU A 43 -7.16 8.68 20.11
CA LEU A 43 -8.21 9.31 20.90
C LEU A 43 -7.72 9.69 22.30
N THR A 44 -6.71 8.99 22.82
CA THR A 44 -6.14 9.19 24.15
C THR A 44 -4.75 9.82 24.14
N ASN A 45 -4.01 9.71 23.02
CA ASN A 45 -2.63 10.18 22.93
C ASN A 45 -2.34 10.89 21.59
N SER A 46 -2.27 12.21 21.60
CA SER A 46 -1.98 13.03 20.41
C SER A 46 -0.57 12.85 19.86
N ALA A 47 0.43 12.52 20.70
CA ALA A 47 1.80 12.29 20.26
C ALA A 47 1.93 11.13 19.26
N VAL A 48 1.05 10.14 19.36
CA VAL A 48 0.98 9.03 18.40
C VAL A 48 0.59 9.51 16.99
N LEU A 49 -0.26 10.54 16.90
CA LEU A 49 -0.65 11.13 15.62
C LEU A 49 0.54 11.80 14.93
N GLU A 50 1.28 12.62 15.67
CA GLU A 50 2.43 13.35 15.14
C GLU A 50 3.52 12.39 14.66
N LYS A 51 3.90 11.42 15.49
CA LYS A 51 4.88 10.38 15.14
C LYS A 51 4.46 9.59 13.91
N THR A 52 3.18 9.21 13.80
CA THR A 52 2.68 8.47 12.61
C THR A 52 2.67 9.35 11.37
N PHE A 53 2.40 10.63 11.54
CA PHE A 53 2.43 11.59 10.46
C PHE A 53 3.85 11.77 9.89
N GLU A 54 4.84 11.94 10.77
CA GLU A 54 6.26 12.04 10.39
C GLU A 54 6.75 10.78 9.70
N LEU A 55 6.41 9.59 10.25
CA LEU A 55 6.75 8.31 9.66
C LEU A 55 6.19 8.18 8.24
N PHE A 56 4.92 8.48 8.04
CA PHE A 56 4.31 8.41 6.72
C PHE A 56 4.91 9.41 5.74
N TYR A 57 5.26 10.60 6.21
CA TYR A 57 5.97 11.57 5.40
C TYR A 57 7.37 11.09 5.02
N ALA A 58 8.11 10.49 5.94
CA ALA A 58 9.44 9.95 5.68
C ALA A 58 9.40 8.81 4.64
N ILE A 59 8.47 7.84 4.80
CA ILE A 59 8.33 6.68 3.90
C ILE A 59 7.86 7.10 2.49
N THR A 60 6.93 8.05 2.40
CA THR A 60 6.24 8.35 1.12
C THR A 60 6.72 9.62 0.43
N GLY A 61 7.43 10.49 1.14
CA GLY A 61 7.78 11.83 0.65
C GLY A 61 6.56 12.71 0.37
N GLN A 62 5.38 12.36 0.93
CA GLN A 62 4.14 13.12 0.75
C GLN A 62 3.43 13.30 2.08
N LYS A 63 2.91 14.52 2.29
CA LYS A 63 2.15 14.88 3.49
C LYS A 63 0.89 14.03 3.62
N PRO A 64 0.72 13.28 4.73
CA PRO A 64 -0.47 12.46 4.95
C PRO A 64 -1.69 13.32 5.27
N VAL A 65 -2.88 12.71 5.13
CA VAL A 65 -4.17 13.31 5.46
C VAL A 65 -4.80 12.54 6.60
N PHE A 66 -5.29 13.23 7.63
CA PHE A 66 -6.02 12.59 8.72
C PHE A 66 -7.41 12.15 8.29
N SER A 67 -7.77 10.93 8.67
CA SER A 67 -9.13 10.41 8.53
C SER A 67 -9.92 10.76 9.77
N ARG A 68 -11.08 11.41 9.59
CA ARG A 68 -11.97 11.85 10.68
C ARG A 68 -13.23 11.00 10.73
N ALA A 69 -13.75 10.79 11.94
CA ALA A 69 -15.01 10.09 12.14
C ALA A 69 -16.17 10.89 11.54
N LYS A 70 -17.05 10.22 10.80
CA LYS A 70 -18.23 10.82 10.17
C LYS A 70 -19.46 10.84 11.10
N LYS A 71 -19.49 9.96 12.09
CA LYS A 71 -20.60 9.83 13.05
C LYS A 71 -20.06 9.55 14.44
N SER A 72 -20.78 9.98 15.47
CA SER A 72 -20.48 9.65 16.86
C SER A 72 -20.98 8.23 17.17
N ILE A 73 -20.14 7.42 17.84
CA ILE A 73 -20.47 6.04 18.26
C ILE A 73 -20.10 5.90 19.73
N SER A 74 -21.11 5.82 20.61
CA SER A 74 -20.94 5.80 22.06
C SER A 74 -20.15 4.58 22.55
N ASN A 75 -20.39 3.39 21.97
CA ASN A 75 -19.70 2.15 22.33
C ASN A 75 -18.18 2.22 22.15
N PHE A 76 -17.71 3.00 21.19
CA PHE A 76 -16.27 3.20 20.92
C PHE A 76 -15.75 4.51 21.53
N LYS A 77 -16.54 5.23 22.31
CA LYS A 77 -16.21 6.56 22.86
C LYS A 77 -15.75 7.55 21.78
N LEU A 78 -16.30 7.41 20.58
CA LEU A 78 -15.93 8.16 19.38
C LEU A 78 -16.93 9.30 19.16
N ARG A 79 -16.40 10.52 18.98
CA ARG A 79 -17.20 11.70 18.60
C ARG A 79 -16.97 12.04 17.14
N GLU A 80 -17.97 12.61 16.51
CA GLU A 80 -17.86 13.15 15.16
C GLU A 80 -16.72 14.17 15.05
N GLY A 81 -15.96 14.12 13.94
CA GLY A 81 -14.81 14.98 13.71
C GLY A 81 -13.50 14.52 14.35
N GLN A 82 -13.51 13.57 15.29
CA GLN A 82 -12.27 13.03 15.88
C GLN A 82 -11.43 12.30 14.86
N ILE A 83 -10.10 12.40 15.00
CA ILE A 83 -9.14 11.73 14.12
C ILE A 83 -9.08 10.25 14.51
N VAL A 84 -9.32 9.37 13.53
CA VAL A 84 -9.33 7.91 13.70
C VAL A 84 -8.23 7.20 12.93
N GLY A 85 -7.51 7.92 12.06
CA GLY A 85 -6.43 7.36 11.28
C GLY A 85 -5.75 8.38 10.41
N CYS A 86 -4.75 7.91 9.66
CA CYS A 86 -4.13 8.71 8.62
C CYS A 86 -3.99 7.90 7.32
N LYS A 87 -4.00 8.61 6.19
CA LYS A 87 -3.87 8.01 4.86
C LYS A 87 -3.00 8.87 3.95
N VAL A 88 -2.33 8.20 3.02
CA VAL A 88 -1.59 8.82 1.91
C VAL A 88 -2.04 8.17 0.62
N THR A 89 -2.29 8.97 -0.41
CA THR A 89 -2.56 8.47 -1.77
C THR A 89 -1.42 8.89 -2.67
N LEU A 90 -0.68 7.91 -3.16
CA LEU A 90 0.48 8.11 -4.02
C LEU A 90 0.11 7.89 -5.49
N ARG A 91 0.67 8.74 -6.36
CA ARG A 91 0.51 8.67 -7.82
C ARG A 91 1.85 8.96 -8.51
N SER A 92 1.96 8.57 -9.76
CA SER A 92 3.13 8.87 -10.61
C SER A 92 4.47 8.52 -9.96
N LYS A 93 5.47 9.38 -10.01
CA LYS A 93 6.83 9.13 -9.52
C LYS A 93 6.90 8.70 -8.05
N LYS A 94 6.11 9.33 -7.16
CA LYS A 94 6.10 8.97 -5.74
C LYS A 94 5.55 7.56 -5.51
N MET A 95 4.55 7.17 -6.27
CA MET A 95 3.99 5.82 -6.26
C MET A 95 5.02 4.78 -6.68
N LEU A 96 5.73 5.04 -7.77
CA LEU A 96 6.78 4.13 -8.29
C LEU A 96 7.94 3.98 -7.30
N ASN A 97 8.40 5.08 -6.72
CA ASN A 97 9.44 5.05 -5.69
C ASN A 97 9.01 4.24 -4.47
N PHE A 98 7.78 4.45 -3.99
CA PHE A 98 7.25 3.67 -2.88
C PHE A 98 7.15 2.18 -3.21
N LEU A 99 6.64 1.80 -4.38
CA LEU A 99 6.56 0.40 -4.81
C LEU A 99 7.94 -0.24 -4.93
N ASN A 100 8.92 0.49 -5.45
CA ASN A 100 10.31 0.02 -5.54
C ASN A 100 10.89 -0.27 -4.15
N ASN A 101 10.75 0.67 -3.21
CA ASN A 101 11.20 0.49 -1.84
C ASN A 101 10.46 -0.65 -1.13
N LEU A 102 9.15 -0.75 -1.34
CA LEU A 102 8.33 -1.79 -0.76
C LEU A 102 8.77 -3.18 -1.22
N ILE A 103 8.90 -3.40 -2.54
CA ILE A 103 9.21 -4.72 -3.12
C ILE A 103 10.65 -5.14 -2.82
N TYR A 104 11.62 -4.24 -2.98
CA TYR A 104 13.04 -4.61 -2.90
C TYR A 104 13.69 -4.39 -1.55
N LEU A 105 13.19 -3.49 -0.72
CA LEU A 105 13.78 -3.17 0.57
C LEU A 105 12.94 -3.65 1.75
N SER A 106 11.63 -3.40 1.72
CA SER A 106 10.77 -3.61 2.89
C SER A 106 10.25 -5.04 3.00
N LEU A 107 9.66 -5.61 1.94
CA LEU A 107 9.11 -6.97 1.98
C LEU A 107 10.15 -8.04 2.33
N PRO A 108 11.40 -8.01 1.82
CA PRO A 108 12.41 -9.00 2.21
C PRO A 108 12.86 -8.92 3.67
N LYS A 109 12.64 -7.79 4.35
CA LYS A 109 12.97 -7.62 5.78
C LYS A 109 11.94 -8.22 6.74
N ILE A 110 10.76 -8.60 6.25
CA ILE A 110 9.74 -9.25 7.08
C ILE A 110 10.28 -10.60 7.57
N ARG A 111 10.23 -10.82 8.89
CA ARG A 111 10.61 -12.11 9.48
C ARG A 111 9.65 -13.21 8.97
N ASP A 112 10.21 -14.37 8.63
CA ASP A 112 9.45 -15.54 8.13
C ASP A 112 8.51 -15.20 6.96
N PHE A 113 8.95 -14.33 6.06
CA PHE A 113 8.16 -13.92 4.92
C PHE A 113 7.91 -15.09 3.96
N ARG A 114 6.65 -15.49 3.83
CA ARG A 114 6.20 -16.58 2.94
C ARG A 114 5.42 -16.09 1.73
N GLY A 115 5.47 -14.80 1.46
CA GLY A 115 4.68 -14.16 0.41
C GLY A 115 3.34 -13.59 0.90
N ILE A 116 2.74 -12.74 0.07
CA ILE A 116 1.47 -12.06 0.33
C ILE A 116 0.32 -12.94 -0.16
N SER A 117 -0.78 -13.01 0.60
CA SER A 117 -1.95 -13.80 0.23
C SER A 117 -2.65 -13.24 -1.00
N LYS A 118 -2.96 -14.09 -1.99
CA LYS A 118 -3.74 -13.74 -3.19
C LYS A 118 -5.20 -13.34 -2.88
N LYS A 119 -5.69 -13.58 -1.65
CA LYS A 119 -7.06 -13.26 -1.23
C LYS A 119 -7.37 -11.76 -1.14
N GLY A 120 -6.33 -10.90 -1.12
CA GLY A 120 -6.49 -9.45 -1.05
C GLY A 120 -6.99 -8.77 -2.33
N CYS A 121 -7.29 -9.52 -3.39
CA CYS A 121 -7.86 -8.99 -4.63
C CYS A 121 -9.37 -8.79 -4.50
N ASP A 122 -9.85 -7.62 -4.88
CA ASP A 122 -11.27 -7.36 -5.07
C ASP A 122 -11.73 -7.66 -6.52
N ASN A 123 -13.01 -7.41 -6.81
CA ASN A 123 -13.58 -7.61 -8.14
C ASN A 123 -13.37 -6.40 -9.08
N PHE A 124 -12.79 -5.32 -8.57
CA PHE A 124 -12.61 -4.05 -9.27
C PHE A 124 -11.17 -3.76 -9.66
N GLY A 125 -10.29 -4.76 -9.60
CA GLY A 125 -8.88 -4.61 -9.98
C GLY A 125 -8.02 -3.92 -8.90
N ASN A 126 -8.41 -3.98 -7.63
CA ASN A 126 -7.59 -3.49 -6.53
C ASN A 126 -7.03 -4.67 -5.71
N PHE A 127 -5.82 -4.48 -5.21
CA PHE A 127 -5.15 -5.43 -4.34
C PHE A 127 -4.79 -4.77 -3.01
N SER A 128 -5.28 -5.34 -1.90
CA SER A 128 -5.04 -4.83 -0.56
C SER A 128 -4.34 -5.87 0.31
N PHE A 129 -3.36 -5.45 1.07
CA PHE A 129 -2.68 -6.29 2.05
C PHE A 129 -2.22 -5.46 3.25
N GLY A 130 -2.16 -6.12 4.40
CA GLY A 130 -1.69 -5.51 5.65
C GLY A 130 -0.23 -5.87 5.92
N ILE A 131 0.52 -4.89 6.37
CA ILE A 131 1.86 -5.01 6.92
C ILE A 131 1.72 -4.91 8.43
N LYS A 132 2.19 -5.91 9.17
CA LYS A 132 2.02 -5.96 10.64
C LYS A 132 2.93 -4.97 11.36
N ASP A 133 4.14 -4.82 10.85
CA ASP A 133 5.21 -4.06 11.51
C ASP A 133 5.77 -2.98 10.60
N ASP A 134 5.84 -1.75 11.07
CA ASP A 134 6.40 -0.62 10.35
C ASP A 134 7.94 -0.59 10.36
N SER A 135 8.59 -1.37 11.23
CA SER A 135 10.05 -1.49 11.31
C SER A 135 10.74 -2.04 10.06
N ILE A 136 9.97 -2.60 9.13
CA ILE A 136 10.48 -3.07 7.84
C ILE A 136 10.93 -1.93 6.90
N PHE A 137 10.43 -0.73 7.14
CA PHE A 137 10.86 0.44 6.38
C PHE A 137 12.13 1.01 6.98
N PRO A 138 13.16 1.28 6.16
CA PRO A 138 14.43 1.82 6.66
C PRO A 138 14.29 3.22 7.29
N GLU A 139 13.24 3.94 6.89
CA GLU A 139 12.92 5.28 7.40
C GLU A 139 12.18 5.25 8.75
N SER A 140 11.73 4.07 9.21
CA SER A 140 11.10 3.95 10.51
C SER A 140 12.17 4.06 11.62
N ASN A 141 12.14 5.15 12.37
CA ASN A 141 12.93 5.26 13.60
C ASN A 141 12.36 4.27 14.63
N THR A 142 13.23 3.43 15.17
CA THR A 142 12.93 2.38 16.16
C THR A 142 12.43 2.92 17.51
N GLU A 143 12.31 4.23 17.68
CA GLU A 143 11.85 4.90 18.92
C GLU A 143 10.34 4.84 19.17
N LEU A 144 9.59 4.15 18.30
CA LEU A 144 8.17 3.93 18.56
C LEU A 144 8.00 2.80 19.55
N ASP A 145 7.47 3.08 20.73
CA ASP A 145 7.23 2.13 21.83
C ASP A 145 6.40 0.89 21.45
N ARG A 146 5.73 0.92 20.32
CA ARG A 146 4.93 -0.19 19.77
C ARG A 146 5.04 -0.26 18.26
N LEU A 147 5.27 -1.46 17.78
CA LEU A 147 5.13 -1.81 16.37
C LEU A 147 3.67 -1.64 15.94
N ARG A 148 3.45 -0.90 14.86
CA ARG A 148 2.09 -0.65 14.33
C ARG A 148 2.03 -1.06 12.88
N GLY A 149 0.95 -1.77 12.57
CA GLY A 149 0.68 -2.17 11.20
C GLY A 149 0.19 -1.01 10.32
N MET A 150 0.20 -1.25 9.02
CA MET A 150 -0.41 -0.39 8.02
C MET A 150 -1.00 -1.22 6.89
N ASP A 151 -2.01 -0.68 6.25
CA ASP A 151 -2.65 -1.29 5.09
C ASP A 151 -2.16 -0.60 3.82
N VAL A 152 -1.81 -1.40 2.83
CA VAL A 152 -1.40 -0.93 1.50
C VAL A 152 -2.40 -1.43 0.49
N THR A 153 -3.01 -0.53 -0.26
CA THR A 153 -3.94 -0.84 -1.36
C THR A 153 -3.37 -0.34 -2.67
N ILE A 154 -3.16 -1.25 -3.61
CA ILE A 154 -2.72 -0.97 -4.98
C ILE A 154 -3.97 -0.96 -5.85
N CYS A 155 -4.31 0.18 -6.43
CA CYS A 155 -5.41 0.32 -7.35
C CYS A 155 -4.90 0.27 -8.78
N THR A 156 -5.50 -0.61 -9.58
CA THR A 156 -5.17 -0.77 -10.99
C THR A 156 -6.41 -0.61 -11.89
N THR A 157 -6.19 -0.55 -13.18
CA THR A 157 -7.26 -0.52 -14.19
C THR A 157 -7.65 -1.90 -14.70
N SER A 158 -7.16 -2.98 -14.05
CA SER A 158 -7.49 -4.37 -14.38
C SER A 158 -8.98 -4.67 -14.22
N ARG A 159 -9.50 -5.55 -15.05
CA ARG A 159 -10.93 -5.92 -15.06
C ARG A 159 -11.20 -7.28 -14.42
N SER A 160 -10.17 -8.13 -14.30
CA SER A 160 -10.30 -9.45 -13.70
C SER A 160 -9.24 -9.69 -12.62
N LYS A 161 -9.55 -10.59 -11.67
CA LYS A 161 -8.61 -10.98 -10.62
C LYS A 161 -7.38 -11.68 -11.16
N GLU A 162 -7.55 -12.51 -12.17
CA GLU A 162 -6.45 -13.27 -12.76
C GLU A 162 -5.46 -12.35 -13.48
N GLU A 163 -5.99 -11.40 -14.23
CA GLU A 163 -5.22 -10.36 -14.90
C GLU A 163 -4.43 -9.51 -13.89
N LEU A 164 -5.08 -9.07 -12.81
CA LEU A 164 -4.46 -8.32 -11.73
C LEU A 164 -3.32 -9.10 -11.07
N LEU A 165 -3.57 -10.34 -10.67
CA LEU A 165 -2.56 -11.19 -10.03
C LEU A 165 -1.35 -11.41 -10.93
N PHE A 166 -1.59 -11.74 -12.20
CA PHE A 166 -0.51 -11.91 -13.16
C PHE A 166 0.30 -10.63 -13.36
N TYR A 167 -0.38 -9.48 -13.43
CA TYR A 167 0.30 -8.18 -13.53
C TYR A 167 1.20 -7.91 -12.32
N LEU A 168 0.68 -8.11 -11.11
CA LEU A 168 1.43 -7.89 -9.88
C LEU A 168 2.60 -8.88 -9.71
N GLU A 169 2.44 -10.14 -10.15
CA GLU A 169 3.55 -11.12 -10.22
C GLU A 169 4.65 -10.66 -11.17
N CYS A 170 4.29 -10.12 -12.34
CA CYS A 170 5.25 -9.60 -13.31
C CYS A 170 6.03 -8.38 -12.79
N ILE A 171 5.41 -7.54 -11.95
CA ILE A 171 6.06 -6.41 -11.29
C ILE A 171 7.03 -6.89 -10.18
N GLY A 172 6.86 -8.11 -9.68
CA GLY A 172 7.73 -8.70 -8.66
C GLY A 172 7.13 -8.73 -7.25
N ILE A 173 5.81 -8.60 -7.10
CA ILE A 173 5.16 -8.81 -5.80
C ILE A 173 5.17 -10.31 -5.49
N PRO A 174 5.81 -10.74 -4.38
CA PRO A 174 5.90 -12.15 -4.03
C PRO A 174 4.59 -12.62 -3.40
N PHE A 175 3.88 -13.49 -4.10
CA PHE A 175 2.69 -14.14 -3.57
C PHE A 175 3.01 -15.46 -2.87
N LYS A 176 2.16 -15.78 -1.89
CA LYS A 176 2.23 -17.08 -1.22
C LYS A 176 1.83 -18.18 -2.22
N VAL A 177 2.68 -19.18 -2.34
CA VAL A 177 2.42 -20.41 -3.10
C VAL A 177 1.36 -21.25 -2.40
#